data_2285b2a1a90a08d725e296f1c4071d22
#
_entry.id   2285b2a1a90a08d725e296f1c4071d22
#
_cell.length_a   1.000
_cell.length_b   1.000
_cell.length_c   1.000
_cell.angle_alpha   90.00
_cell.angle_beta   90.00
_cell.angle_gamma   90.00
#
_symmetry.space_group_name_H-M   'P 1'
#
loop_
_entity.id
_entity.type
_entity.pdbx_description
1 polymer ?
#
loop_
_entity_poly.entity_id
_entity_poly.type
_entity_poly.pdbx_seq_one_letter_code
_entity_poly.pdbx_strand_id
1 'polypeptide(L)' 'MQDANKDFLTIQEVITLYSLSKDTQNKYRMQKKIPYIKIGKKIFYEKVKLDEWFKNHTIN' A
#
# COMPACT_ATOMS: atom_id res chain seq x y z
N MET A 1 -15.77 9.53 -10.86
CA MET A 1 -15.42 9.04 -10.71
C MET A 1 -15.00 7.94 -10.27
N GLN A 2 -14.97 7.39 -10.03
CA GLN A 2 -14.61 6.36 -9.81
C GLN A 2 -13.63 5.92 -8.90
N ASP A 3 -12.91 6.56 -8.38
CA ASP A 3 -11.81 6.22 -7.51
C ASP A 3 -12.24 5.63 -6.19
N ALA A 4 -13.43 5.90 -5.76
CA ALA A 4 -13.96 5.35 -4.53
C ALA A 4 -14.01 3.83 -4.54
N ASN A 5 -14.07 3.25 -5.74
CA ASN A 5 -14.18 1.80 -5.88
C ASN A 5 -12.90 1.15 -6.36
N LYS A 6 -11.80 1.86 -6.22
CA LYS A 6 -10.53 1.35 -6.68
C LYS A 6 -10.06 0.21 -5.80
N ASP A 7 -9.81 -0.93 -6.41
CA ASP A 7 -9.38 -2.12 -5.68
C ASP A 7 -7.88 -2.19 -5.49
N PHE A 8 -7.13 -1.54 -6.38
CA PHE A 8 -5.66 -1.59 -6.35
C PHE A 8 -5.10 -0.19 -6.34
N LEU A 9 -3.99 -0.02 -5.66
CA LEU A 9 -3.35 1.28 -5.50
C LEU A 9 -1.91 1.23 -5.99
N THR A 10 -1.45 2.33 -6.55
CA THR A 10 -0.05 2.48 -6.93
C THR A 10 0.74 3.04 -5.74
N ILE A 11 2.07 3.05 -5.87
CA ILE A 11 2.93 3.64 -4.85
C ILE A 11 2.53 5.10 -4.60
N GLN A 12 2.30 5.85 -5.67
CA GLN A 12 1.95 7.26 -5.53
C GLN A 12 0.62 7.45 -4.81
N GLU A 13 -0.35 6.59 -5.10
CA GLU A 13 -1.64 6.66 -4.44
C GLU A 13 -1.53 6.37 -2.95
N VAL A 14 -0.67 5.43 -2.58
CA VAL A 14 -0.44 5.12 -1.16
C VAL A 14 0.20 6.31 -0.46
N ILE A 15 1.13 7.01 -1.12
CA ILE A 15 1.70 8.22 -0.55
C ILE A 15 0.60 9.23 -0.27
N THR A 16 -0.27 9.44 -1.25
CA THR A 16 -1.33 10.45 -1.15
C THR A 16 -2.38 10.10 -0.12
N LEU A 17 -2.84 8.84 -0.13
CA LEU A 17 -3.97 8.44 0.72
C LEU A 17 -3.56 8.11 2.14
N TYR A 18 -2.37 7.57 2.33
CA TYR A 18 -1.95 7.07 3.65
C TYR A 18 -0.76 7.83 4.22
N SER A 19 -0.25 8.79 3.48
CA SER A 19 0.93 9.58 3.90
C SER A 19 2.14 8.70 4.19
N LEU A 20 2.26 7.60 3.48
CA LEU A 20 3.35 6.67 3.66
C LEU A 20 4.35 6.88 2.53
N SER A 21 5.53 7.41 2.85
CA SER A 21 6.50 7.80 1.84
C SER A 21 6.98 6.61 1.00
N LYS A 22 7.49 6.91 -0.18
CA LYS A 22 8.02 5.89 -1.07
C LYS A 22 9.13 5.08 -0.41
N ASP A 23 10.02 5.75 0.29
CA ASP A 23 11.14 5.09 0.95
C ASP A 23 10.66 4.15 2.06
N THR A 24 9.68 4.59 2.83
CA THR A 24 9.11 3.74 3.87
C THR A 24 8.42 2.52 3.27
N GLN A 25 7.67 2.73 2.21
CA GLN A 25 7.03 1.61 1.52
C GLN A 25 8.07 0.62 1.03
N ASN A 26 9.14 1.13 0.41
CA ASN A 26 10.20 0.27 -0.12
C ASN A 26 10.84 -0.56 0.99
N LYS A 27 11.10 0.07 2.13
CA LYS A 27 11.67 -0.62 3.28
C LYS A 27 10.79 -1.78 3.73
N TYR A 28 9.50 -1.53 3.86
CA TYR A 28 8.59 -2.58 4.31
C TYR A 28 8.42 -3.67 3.27
N ARG A 29 8.45 -3.33 1.98
CA ARG A 29 8.39 -4.35 0.94
C ARG A 29 9.63 -5.24 0.97
N MET A 30 10.80 -4.64 1.14
CA MET A 30 12.05 -5.41 1.21
C MET A 30 12.06 -6.35 2.41
N GLN A 31 11.42 -5.95 3.49
CA GLN A 31 11.29 -6.77 4.68
C GLN A 31 10.11 -7.73 4.62
N LYS A 32 9.35 -7.68 3.54
CA LYS A 32 8.16 -8.50 3.34
C LYS A 32 7.14 -8.32 4.45
N LYS A 33 7.03 -7.10 4.94
CA LYS A 33 6.10 -6.78 6.02
C LYS A 33 4.81 -6.14 5.55
N ILE A 34 4.77 -5.67 4.30
CA ILE A 34 3.58 -5.04 3.74
C ILE A 34 3.10 -5.87 2.56
N PRO A 35 1.80 -6.16 2.46
CA PRO A 35 1.30 -6.94 1.34
C PRO A 35 1.35 -6.12 0.06
N TYR A 36 1.91 -6.66 -1.00
CA TYR A 36 2.01 -5.96 -2.26
C TYR A 36 1.99 -6.92 -3.44
N ILE A 37 1.76 -6.37 -4.63
CA ILE A 37 1.74 -7.12 -5.87
C ILE A 37 2.81 -6.53 -6.77
N LYS A 38 3.64 -7.37 -7.35
CA LYS A 38 4.66 -6.92 -8.29
C LYS A 38 4.39 -7.53 -9.65
N ILE A 39 4.24 -6.69 -10.65
CA ILE A 39 4.04 -7.13 -12.04
C ILE A 39 5.12 -6.46 -12.87
N GLY A 40 6.09 -7.26 -13.31
CA GLY A 40 7.24 -6.70 -14.00
C GLY A 40 7.97 -5.74 -13.08
N LYS A 41 8.02 -4.47 -13.48
CA LYS A 41 8.68 -3.43 -12.66
C LYS A 41 7.68 -2.60 -11.88
N LYS A 42 6.39 -2.91 -11.98
CA LYS A 42 5.35 -2.12 -11.34
C LYS A 42 4.91 -2.74 -10.04
N ILE A 43 4.65 -1.87 -9.06
CA ILE A 43 4.19 -2.27 -7.74
C ILE A 43 2.77 -1.78 -7.55
N PHE A 44 1.92 -2.68 -7.05
CA PHE A 44 0.55 -2.34 -6.69
C PHE A 44 0.25 -2.88 -5.31
N TYR A 45 -0.76 -2.32 -4.69
CA TYR A 45 -1.25 -2.80 -3.40
C TYR A 45 -2.74 -3.09 -3.53
N GLU A 46 -3.19 -4.16 -2.91
CA GLU A 46 -4.61 -4.44 -2.84
C GLU A 46 -5.19 -3.65 -1.68
N LYS A 47 -6.15 -2.77 -1.97
CA LYS A 47 -6.63 -1.82 -0.98
C LYS A 47 -7.15 -2.50 0.28
N VAL A 48 -7.92 -3.57 0.13
CA VAL A 48 -8.48 -4.27 1.28
C VAL A 48 -7.38 -4.81 2.18
N LYS A 49 -6.38 -5.43 1.58
CA LYS A 49 -5.28 -5.98 2.37
C LYS A 49 -4.43 -4.89 3.01
N LEU A 50 -4.25 -3.78 2.29
CA LEU A 50 -3.49 -2.67 2.84
C LEU A 50 -4.21 -2.05 4.03
N ASP A 51 -5.52 -1.90 3.93
CA ASP A 51 -6.31 -1.37 5.04
C ASP A 51 -6.21 -2.27 6.27
N GLU A 52 -6.24 -3.59 6.07
CA GLU A 52 -6.08 -4.53 7.17
C GLU A 52 -4.68 -4.42 7.79
N TRP A 53 -3.68 -4.24 6.93
CA TRP A 53 -2.32 -4.08 7.40
C TRP A 53 -2.20 -2.86 8.31
N PHE A 54 -2.84 -1.75 7.93
CA PHE A 54 -2.86 -0.55 8.76
C PHE A 54 -3.57 -0.79 10.07
N LYS A 55 -4.69 -1.51 10.04
CA LYS A 55 -5.41 -1.82 11.27
C LYS A 55 -4.56 -2.62 12.24
N ASN A 56 -3.76 -3.54 11.72
CA ASN A 56 -2.91 -4.37 12.56
C ASN A 56 -1.75 -3.60 13.15
N HIS A 57 -1.51 -2.40 12.69
CA HIS A 57 -0.46 -1.54 13.22
C HIS A 57 -1.00 -0.43 14.12
N THR A 58 -2.28 -0.50 14.46
CA THR A 58 -2.88 0.47 15.36
C THR A 58 -2.35 0.23 16.77
N ILE A 59 -1.89 1.29 17.40
CA ILE A 59 -1.37 1.24 18.76
C ILE A 59 -2.34 1.96 19.67
N ASN A 60 -2.85 1.24 20.65
CA ASN A 60 -3.82 1.81 21.59
C ASN A 60 -3.25 1.90 22.98
#